data_65b5da9b90ff158adbffc2725ddace61
#
_entry.id   65b5da9b90ff158adbffc2725ddace61
#
_cell.length_a   1.000
_cell.length_b   1.000
_cell.length_c   1.000
_cell.angle_alpha   90.00
_cell.angle_beta   90.00
_cell.angle_gamma   90.00
#
_symmetry.space_group_name_H-M   'P 1'
#
loop_
_entity.id
_entity.type
_entity.pdbx_description
1 polymer ?
#
loop_
_entity_poly.entity_id
_entity_poly.type
_entity_poly.pdbx_seq_one_letter_code
_entity_poly.pdbx_strand_id
1 'polypeptide(L)'
;MGKKVLGLDLGVGSIGWCLITLDKDEKPQSILGMGSRIVPLSADDATEFTQGKAITKNKMRTVARTIRKGMDRYQLRREALKKVLREHAMLPDEALIKLPLLELWELRARAATPGEQVSLTELGRVLLHINQKRGYKHAKADEAAEAETKKGKETGYVAQVKGRYQILKEKGLTIGQHFAGELRANQQTAPRGTYYTYRIKEQVYPREAYIEEYDRIMAVQRVFYPELLTDALIGRIRDRIIFYQRPLKSCKQLVSFCEFEKKEKVIRVKHTNKEGVQELVEKTITIGPKVAPKSSPIFQVCKVWESIHNIRLYHPDV
;
A
#
# COMPACT_ATOMS: atom_id res chain seq x y z
N MET A 1 -34.61 -7.35 -49.56
CA MET A 1 -33.55 -7.96 -48.73
C MET A 1 -34.18 -8.30 -47.37
N GLY A 2 -34.07 -9.55 -46.92
CA GLY A 2 -34.57 -9.96 -45.62
C GLY A 2 -33.81 -9.31 -44.48
N LYS A 3 -34.51 -9.05 -43.39
CA LYS A 3 -33.92 -8.50 -42.15
C LYS A 3 -32.96 -9.53 -41.56
N LYS A 4 -31.74 -9.09 -41.16
CA LYS A 4 -30.75 -9.93 -40.50
C LYS A 4 -30.76 -9.65 -39.00
N VAL A 5 -30.76 -10.73 -38.20
CA VAL A 5 -30.78 -10.62 -36.73
C VAL A 5 -29.63 -11.42 -36.17
N LEU A 6 -28.84 -10.79 -35.31
CA LEU A 6 -27.78 -11.44 -34.53
C LEU A 6 -28.31 -11.73 -33.12
N GLY A 7 -28.42 -13.02 -32.81
CA GLY A 7 -28.70 -13.49 -31.46
C GLY A 7 -27.39 -13.73 -30.68
N LEU A 8 -27.31 -13.31 -29.42
CA LEU A 8 -26.18 -13.58 -28.54
C LEU A 8 -26.67 -14.31 -27.29
N ASP A 9 -25.99 -15.38 -26.95
CA ASP A 9 -26.13 -16.08 -25.66
C ASP A 9 -24.86 -15.86 -24.84
N LEU A 10 -25.01 -15.19 -23.69
CA LEU A 10 -23.90 -14.77 -22.84
C LEU A 10 -23.83 -15.63 -21.59
N GLY A 11 -22.99 -16.65 -21.62
CA GLY A 11 -22.65 -17.47 -20.47
C GLY A 11 -21.49 -16.88 -19.64
N VAL A 12 -21.27 -17.47 -18.47
CA VAL A 12 -20.18 -17.06 -17.54
C VAL A 12 -18.78 -17.13 -18.18
N GLY A 13 -18.53 -18.15 -18.97
CA GLY A 13 -17.24 -18.37 -19.66
C GLY A 13 -17.40 -18.59 -21.15
N SER A 14 -18.56 -18.29 -21.75
CA SER A 14 -18.80 -18.50 -23.17
C SER A 14 -19.69 -17.41 -23.76
N ILE A 15 -19.51 -17.15 -25.02
CA ILE A 15 -20.39 -16.32 -25.84
C ILE A 15 -20.84 -17.15 -27.01
N GLY A 16 -22.12 -17.53 -27.04
CA GLY A 16 -22.78 -18.11 -28.20
C GLY A 16 -23.33 -17.01 -29.09
N TRP A 17 -23.27 -17.20 -30.41
CA TRP A 17 -23.86 -16.28 -31.37
C TRP A 17 -24.48 -17.02 -32.55
N CYS A 18 -25.57 -16.46 -33.05
CA CYS A 18 -26.25 -16.95 -34.26
C CYS A 18 -26.74 -15.77 -35.09
N LEU A 19 -26.41 -15.75 -36.36
CA LEU A 19 -26.90 -14.77 -37.33
C LEU A 19 -27.94 -15.44 -38.23
N ILE A 20 -29.17 -14.91 -38.23
CA ILE A 20 -30.30 -15.43 -38.99
C ILE A 20 -30.85 -14.36 -39.93
N THR A 21 -31.49 -14.83 -41.03
CA THR A 21 -32.35 -13.96 -41.83
C THR A 21 -33.80 -14.19 -41.46
N LEU A 22 -34.57 -13.11 -41.47
CA LEU A 22 -36.02 -13.16 -41.31
C LEU A 22 -36.72 -12.90 -42.66
N ASP A 23 -37.87 -13.50 -42.86
CA ASP A 23 -38.75 -13.19 -43.97
C ASP A 23 -39.52 -11.85 -43.74
N LYS A 24 -40.46 -11.55 -44.65
CA LYS A 24 -41.29 -10.33 -44.53
C LYS A 24 -42.24 -10.36 -43.33
N ASP A 25 -42.55 -11.55 -42.81
CA ASP A 25 -43.43 -11.77 -41.67
C ASP A 25 -42.61 -11.91 -40.36
N GLU A 26 -41.34 -11.52 -40.38
CA GLU A 26 -40.41 -11.61 -39.24
C GLU A 26 -40.16 -13.04 -38.73
N LYS A 27 -40.44 -14.08 -39.56
CA LYS A 27 -40.13 -15.46 -39.19
C LYS A 27 -38.72 -15.86 -39.62
N PRO A 28 -38.03 -16.72 -38.83
CA PRO A 28 -36.69 -17.18 -39.17
C PRO A 28 -36.70 -17.95 -40.50
N GLN A 29 -35.92 -17.52 -41.47
CA GLN A 29 -35.85 -18.15 -42.82
C GLN A 29 -34.60 -19.01 -42.98
N SER A 30 -33.42 -18.49 -42.58
CA SER A 30 -32.17 -19.24 -42.67
C SER A 30 -31.15 -18.78 -41.64
N ILE A 31 -30.25 -19.68 -41.29
CA ILE A 31 -29.08 -19.41 -40.47
C ILE A 31 -27.92 -19.06 -41.41
N LEU A 32 -27.38 -17.83 -41.25
CA LEU A 32 -26.22 -17.37 -42.03
C LEU A 32 -24.90 -17.79 -41.39
N GLY A 33 -24.89 -17.96 -40.08
CA GLY A 33 -23.73 -18.43 -39.37
C GLY A 33 -24.05 -18.58 -37.87
N MET A 34 -23.34 -19.45 -37.21
CA MET A 34 -23.43 -19.65 -35.76
C MET A 34 -22.07 -20.07 -35.22
N GLY A 35 -21.84 -19.79 -33.94
CA GLY A 35 -20.60 -20.20 -33.31
C GLY A 35 -20.59 -19.91 -31.83
N SER A 36 -19.54 -20.33 -31.18
CA SER A 36 -19.32 -20.01 -29.78
C SER A 36 -17.85 -19.67 -29.52
N ARG A 37 -17.62 -18.74 -28.62
CA ARG A 37 -16.30 -18.47 -28.09
C ARG A 37 -16.29 -18.85 -26.62
N ILE A 38 -15.44 -19.80 -26.25
CA ILE A 38 -15.23 -20.22 -24.86
C ILE A 38 -14.01 -19.50 -24.31
N VAL A 39 -14.17 -18.87 -23.17
CA VAL A 39 -13.07 -18.30 -22.38
C VAL A 39 -12.84 -19.25 -21.22
N PRO A 40 -11.74 -20.03 -21.22
CA PRO A 40 -11.49 -20.95 -20.12
C PRO A 40 -11.30 -20.15 -18.82
N LEU A 41 -12.13 -20.43 -17.85
CA LEU A 41 -12.01 -19.92 -16.47
C LEU A 41 -11.40 -21.03 -15.61
N SER A 42 -10.53 -20.66 -14.67
CA SER A 42 -10.14 -21.59 -13.62
C SER A 42 -11.34 -21.89 -12.70
N ALA A 43 -11.30 -22.99 -11.97
CA ALA A 43 -12.37 -23.34 -11.02
C ALA A 43 -12.60 -22.21 -9.99
N ASP A 44 -11.53 -21.58 -9.52
CA ASP A 44 -11.59 -20.46 -8.58
C ASP A 44 -12.25 -19.23 -9.22
N ASP A 45 -11.87 -18.90 -10.47
CA ASP A 45 -12.47 -17.77 -11.20
C ASP A 45 -13.97 -18.03 -11.46
N ALA A 46 -14.35 -19.24 -11.81
CA ALA A 46 -15.76 -19.61 -12.02
C ALA A 46 -16.57 -19.45 -10.72
N THR A 47 -16.01 -19.87 -9.59
CA THR A 47 -16.64 -19.73 -8.27
C THR A 47 -16.79 -18.26 -7.87
N GLU A 48 -15.74 -17.42 -8.01
CA GLU A 48 -15.80 -15.99 -7.73
C GLU A 48 -16.86 -15.30 -8.61
N PHE A 49 -16.92 -15.67 -9.89
CA PHE A 49 -17.89 -15.12 -10.84
C PHE A 49 -19.33 -15.49 -10.44
N THR A 50 -19.58 -16.75 -10.09
CA THR A 50 -20.90 -17.23 -9.62
C THR A 50 -21.34 -16.48 -8.36
N GLN A 51 -20.40 -16.07 -7.49
CA GLN A 51 -20.67 -15.24 -6.31
C GLN A 51 -20.83 -13.75 -6.61
N GLY A 52 -20.85 -13.35 -7.89
CA GLY A 52 -20.95 -11.94 -8.30
C GLY A 52 -19.70 -11.11 -7.99
N LYS A 53 -18.58 -11.74 -7.69
CA LYS A 53 -17.32 -11.04 -7.43
C LYS A 53 -16.62 -10.70 -8.74
N ALA A 54 -16.11 -9.47 -8.85
CA ALA A 54 -15.35 -9.04 -10.01
C ALA A 54 -14.03 -9.81 -10.11
N ILE A 55 -13.90 -10.65 -11.13
CA ILE A 55 -12.65 -11.33 -11.46
C ILE A 55 -11.77 -10.35 -12.24
N THR A 56 -10.66 -9.93 -11.66
CA THR A 56 -9.67 -9.15 -12.39
C THR A 56 -8.50 -10.06 -12.80
N LYS A 57 -8.38 -10.40 -14.09
CA LYS A 57 -7.21 -11.14 -14.64
C LYS A 57 -5.88 -10.53 -14.24
N ASN A 58 -5.88 -9.25 -13.89
CA ASN A 58 -4.70 -8.49 -13.46
C ASN A 58 -4.46 -8.53 -11.94
N LYS A 59 -5.33 -9.17 -11.13
CA LYS A 59 -5.18 -9.22 -9.66
C LYS A 59 -3.81 -9.79 -9.25
N MET A 60 -3.47 -10.96 -9.77
CA MET A 60 -2.17 -11.61 -9.49
C MET A 60 -0.98 -10.74 -9.90
N ARG A 61 -1.04 -10.12 -11.09
CA ARG A 61 0.00 -9.21 -11.57
C ARG A 61 0.10 -7.96 -10.69
N THR A 62 -1.03 -7.42 -10.22
CA THR A 62 -1.06 -6.25 -9.34
C THR A 62 -0.47 -6.58 -7.97
N VAL A 63 -0.81 -7.76 -7.40
CA VAL A 63 -0.22 -8.24 -6.14
C VAL A 63 1.29 -8.41 -6.29
N ALA A 64 1.76 -9.14 -7.31
CA ALA A 64 3.18 -9.35 -7.57
C ALA A 64 3.95 -8.02 -7.78
N ARG A 65 3.35 -7.06 -8.49
CA ARG A 65 3.91 -5.71 -8.67
C ARG A 65 4.01 -4.96 -7.34
N THR A 66 2.99 -5.05 -6.51
CA THR A 66 2.97 -4.39 -5.20
C THR A 66 4.04 -4.95 -4.27
N ILE A 67 4.21 -6.28 -4.25
CA ILE A 67 5.27 -6.96 -3.50
C ILE A 67 6.65 -6.48 -3.97
N ARG A 68 6.94 -6.54 -5.29
CA ARG A 68 8.21 -6.06 -5.85
C ARG A 68 8.49 -4.61 -5.46
N LYS A 69 7.53 -3.71 -5.67
CA LYS A 69 7.68 -2.30 -5.27
C LYS A 69 7.92 -2.12 -3.77
N GLY A 70 7.36 -3.00 -2.94
CA GLY A 70 7.63 -3.04 -1.51
C GLY A 70 9.07 -3.40 -1.19
N MET A 71 9.60 -4.44 -1.86
CA MET A 71 10.99 -4.88 -1.73
C MET A 71 11.97 -3.83 -2.24
N ASP A 72 11.73 -3.25 -3.43
CA ASP A 72 12.57 -2.18 -3.99
C ASP A 72 12.68 -0.99 -3.04
N ARG A 73 11.55 -0.55 -2.48
CA ARG A 73 11.52 0.55 -1.50
C ARG A 73 12.28 0.22 -0.22
N TYR A 74 12.24 -1.04 0.21
CA TYR A 74 13.02 -1.48 1.36
C TYR A 74 14.52 -1.43 1.05
N GLN A 75 14.95 -1.96 -0.09
CA GLN A 75 16.36 -1.93 -0.51
C GLN A 75 16.88 -0.50 -0.66
N LEU A 76 16.11 0.38 -1.32
CA LEU A 76 16.50 1.80 -1.46
C LEU A 76 16.72 2.47 -0.10
N ARG A 77 15.83 2.23 0.89
CA ARG A 77 16.01 2.77 2.24
C ARG A 77 17.23 2.16 2.93
N ARG A 78 17.43 0.85 2.78
CA ARG A 78 18.58 0.15 3.37
C ARG A 78 19.89 0.67 2.84
N GLU A 79 20.01 0.88 1.52
CA GLU A 79 21.22 1.42 0.93
C GLU A 79 21.45 2.90 1.29
N ALA A 80 20.38 3.70 1.32
CA ALA A 80 20.45 5.08 1.81
C ALA A 80 20.94 5.15 3.27
N LEU A 81 20.42 4.25 4.13
CA LEU A 81 20.86 4.17 5.53
C LEU A 81 22.32 3.73 5.61
N LYS A 82 22.72 2.66 4.92
CA LYS A 82 24.11 2.20 4.90
C LYS A 82 25.09 3.28 4.42
N LYS A 83 24.68 4.10 3.44
CA LYS A 83 25.48 5.23 2.97
C LYS A 83 25.75 6.20 4.12
N VAL A 84 24.72 6.62 4.83
CA VAL A 84 24.85 7.54 5.97
C VAL A 84 25.68 6.90 7.10
N LEU A 85 25.43 5.63 7.42
CA LEU A 85 26.19 4.92 8.45
C LEU A 85 27.68 4.84 8.09
N ARG A 86 28.02 4.66 6.81
CA ARG A 86 29.43 4.66 6.36
C ARG A 86 30.06 6.05 6.44
N GLU A 87 29.32 7.09 6.07
CA GLU A 87 29.77 8.49 6.18
C GLU A 87 30.17 8.87 7.61
N HIS A 88 29.58 8.21 8.62
CA HIS A 88 29.77 8.51 10.04
C HIS A 88 30.45 7.39 10.85
N ALA A 89 31.14 6.45 10.19
CA ALA A 89 31.84 5.31 10.82
C ALA A 89 30.90 4.42 11.71
N MET A 90 29.62 4.37 11.42
CA MET A 90 28.61 3.61 12.15
C MET A 90 28.22 2.30 11.44
N LEU A 91 28.87 1.94 10.32
CA LEU A 91 28.50 0.75 9.56
C LEU A 91 28.92 -0.50 10.36
N PRO A 92 27.97 -1.40 10.69
CA PRO A 92 28.27 -2.63 11.42
C PRO A 92 29.12 -3.58 10.58
N ASP A 93 30.00 -4.31 11.24
CA ASP A 93 30.76 -5.41 10.68
C ASP A 93 29.90 -6.67 10.43
N GLU A 94 30.53 -7.71 9.89
CA GLU A 94 29.83 -8.94 9.56
C GLU A 94 29.37 -9.71 10.83
N ALA A 95 30.12 -9.65 11.93
CA ALA A 95 29.78 -10.27 13.18
C ALA A 95 28.49 -9.65 13.77
N LEU A 96 28.41 -8.32 13.82
CA LEU A 96 27.22 -7.59 14.27
C LEU A 96 26.01 -7.84 13.36
N ILE A 97 26.22 -8.00 12.04
CA ILE A 97 25.12 -8.32 11.12
C ILE A 97 24.53 -9.70 11.41
N LYS A 98 25.36 -10.66 11.79
CA LYS A 98 24.97 -12.06 12.06
C LYS A 98 24.54 -12.33 13.51
N LEU A 99 24.39 -11.32 14.35
CA LEU A 99 23.96 -11.47 15.73
C LEU A 99 22.73 -12.38 15.87
N PRO A 100 22.72 -13.30 16.83
CA PRO A 100 21.56 -14.12 17.19
C PRO A 100 20.34 -13.25 17.54
N LEU A 101 19.16 -13.85 17.42
CA LEU A 101 17.89 -13.12 17.60
C LEU A 101 17.79 -12.41 18.95
N LEU A 102 18.09 -13.12 20.05
CA LEU A 102 18.01 -12.56 21.40
C LEU A 102 19.02 -11.42 21.58
N GLU A 103 20.26 -11.66 21.24
CA GLU A 103 21.35 -10.66 21.39
C GLU A 103 21.05 -9.38 20.61
N LEU A 104 20.46 -9.49 19.43
CA LEU A 104 20.04 -8.33 18.63
C LEU A 104 18.93 -7.51 19.33
N TRP A 105 17.98 -8.16 19.97
CA TRP A 105 16.93 -7.45 20.71
C TRP A 105 17.46 -6.88 22.03
N GLU A 106 18.38 -7.57 22.70
CA GLU A 106 19.07 -7.08 23.89
C GLU A 106 19.95 -5.86 23.58
N LEU A 107 20.70 -5.90 22.47
CA LEU A 107 21.45 -4.74 22.01
C LEU A 107 20.52 -3.53 21.77
N ARG A 108 19.36 -3.75 21.18
CA ARG A 108 18.36 -2.71 20.93
C ARG A 108 17.73 -2.19 22.24
N ALA A 109 17.49 -3.06 23.21
CA ALA A 109 17.02 -2.71 24.54
C ALA A 109 18.05 -1.86 25.28
N ARG A 110 19.33 -2.30 25.28
CA ARG A 110 20.47 -1.60 25.89
C ARG A 110 20.65 -0.21 25.32
N ALA A 111 20.56 -0.07 23.98
CA ALA A 111 20.69 1.23 23.32
C ALA A 111 19.61 2.26 23.75
N ALA A 112 18.44 1.80 24.24
CA ALA A 112 17.34 2.63 24.73
C ALA A 112 17.36 2.86 26.25
N THR A 113 18.30 2.21 26.97
CA THR A 113 18.39 2.28 28.44
C THR A 113 19.28 3.46 28.86
N PRO A 114 18.79 4.39 29.68
CA PRO A 114 19.58 5.52 30.15
C PRO A 114 20.86 5.05 30.87
N GLY A 115 22.00 5.70 30.58
CA GLY A 115 23.29 5.34 31.15
C GLY A 115 24.05 4.23 30.43
N GLU A 116 23.42 3.51 29.53
CA GLU A 116 24.03 2.44 28.72
C GLU A 116 24.57 2.98 27.39
N GLN A 117 25.90 2.96 27.24
CA GLN A 117 26.56 3.29 25.98
C GLN A 117 26.64 2.06 25.07
N VAL A 118 26.35 2.24 23.80
CA VAL A 118 26.65 1.27 22.75
C VAL A 118 27.68 1.86 21.79
N SER A 119 28.51 1.01 21.17
CA SER A 119 29.47 1.47 20.17
C SER A 119 28.75 2.03 18.94
N LEU A 120 29.43 2.86 18.15
CA LEU A 120 28.84 3.44 16.92
C LEU A 120 28.41 2.38 15.92
N THR A 121 29.15 1.28 15.79
CA THR A 121 28.82 0.17 14.92
C THR A 121 27.62 -0.64 15.44
N GLU A 122 27.52 -0.85 16.75
CA GLU A 122 26.34 -1.42 17.39
C GLU A 122 25.10 -0.56 17.21
N LEU A 123 25.24 0.77 17.38
CA LEU A 123 24.15 1.71 17.08
C LEU A 123 23.70 1.63 15.62
N GLY A 124 24.66 1.55 14.69
CA GLY A 124 24.37 1.31 13.28
C GLY A 124 23.60 0.01 13.03
N ARG A 125 23.95 -1.06 13.77
CA ARG A 125 23.20 -2.34 13.70
C ARG A 125 21.77 -2.21 14.19
N VAL A 126 21.55 -1.49 15.29
CA VAL A 126 20.21 -1.18 15.81
C VAL A 126 19.40 -0.40 14.79
N LEU A 127 19.96 0.62 14.16
CA LEU A 127 19.30 1.43 13.13
C LEU A 127 18.90 0.60 11.90
N LEU A 128 19.78 -0.31 11.46
CA LEU A 128 19.45 -1.24 10.37
C LEU A 128 18.29 -2.18 10.76
N HIS A 129 18.23 -2.62 12.01
CA HIS A 129 17.12 -3.45 12.52
C HIS A 129 15.80 -2.67 12.58
N ILE A 130 15.81 -1.42 13.05
CA ILE A 130 14.64 -0.55 13.02
C ILE A 130 14.16 -0.31 11.58
N ASN A 131 15.08 -0.07 10.64
CA ASN A 131 14.74 0.09 9.22
C ASN A 131 14.07 -1.16 8.63
N GLN A 132 14.44 -2.35 9.07
CA GLN A 132 13.83 -3.62 8.67
C GLN A 132 12.42 -3.78 9.25
N LYS A 133 12.24 -3.42 10.53
CA LYS A 133 10.99 -3.56 11.28
C LYS A 133 10.53 -2.20 11.81
N ARG A 134 9.96 -1.40 10.95
CA ARG A 134 9.59 0.00 11.24
C ARG A 134 8.11 0.22 11.60
N GLY A 135 7.39 -0.83 11.94
CA GLY A 135 6.01 -0.76 12.37
C GLY A 135 4.95 -0.69 11.27
N TYR A 136 3.74 -0.99 11.66
CA TYR A 136 2.54 -0.94 10.83
C TYR A 136 2.01 0.50 10.75
N LYS A 137 1.56 0.88 9.57
CA LYS A 137 0.81 2.12 9.37
C LYS A 137 -0.51 1.78 8.70
N HIS A 138 -1.61 2.00 9.41
CA HIS A 138 -2.92 1.78 8.86
C HIS A 138 -3.29 2.88 7.86
N ALA A 139 -4.10 2.51 6.87
CA ALA A 139 -4.78 3.47 6.03
C ALA A 139 -6.02 4.01 6.76
N LYS A 140 -6.40 5.26 6.51
CA LYS A 140 -7.66 5.82 7.04
C LYS A 140 -8.90 5.01 6.67
N ALA A 141 -8.85 4.32 5.51
CA ALA A 141 -9.91 3.42 5.05
C ALA A 141 -10.09 2.20 5.96
N ASP A 142 -9.00 1.67 6.53
CA ASP A 142 -9.07 0.53 7.45
C ASP A 142 -9.76 0.93 8.76
N GLU A 143 -9.53 2.15 9.25
CA GLU A 143 -10.20 2.70 10.44
C GLU A 143 -11.71 2.91 10.22
N ALA A 144 -12.10 3.37 9.03
CA ALA A 144 -13.50 3.54 8.67
C ALA A 144 -14.24 2.20 8.54
N ALA A 145 -13.62 1.22 7.86
CA ALA A 145 -14.18 -0.13 7.71
C ALA A 145 -14.36 -0.84 9.05
N GLU A 146 -13.41 -0.67 9.99
CA GLU A 146 -13.55 -1.22 11.34
C GLU A 146 -14.61 -0.50 12.18
N ALA A 147 -14.85 0.79 11.95
CA ALA A 147 -15.90 1.53 12.61
C ALA A 147 -17.32 1.06 12.18
N GLU A 148 -17.47 0.68 10.89
CA GLU A 148 -18.72 0.12 10.37
C GLU A 148 -18.98 -1.31 10.86
N THR A 149 -17.94 -2.13 11.03
CA THR A 149 -18.05 -3.52 11.52
C THR A 149 -18.22 -3.62 13.04
N LYS A 150 -17.99 -2.56 13.80
CA LYS A 150 -18.14 -2.51 15.28
C LYS A 150 -19.56 -2.76 15.81
N LYS A 151 -20.56 -3.00 14.96
CA LYS A 151 -21.88 -3.50 15.39
C LYS A 151 -21.89 -4.98 15.80
N GLY A 152 -20.81 -5.72 15.70
CA GLY A 152 -20.67 -7.14 16.06
C GLY A 152 -19.29 -7.52 16.58
N LYS A 153 -19.16 -7.61 17.85
CA LYS A 153 -18.35 -8.46 18.76
C LYS A 153 -16.86 -8.80 18.55
N GLU A 154 -16.12 -8.35 17.57
CA GLU A 154 -14.67 -8.61 17.52
C GLU A 154 -13.88 -7.30 17.45
N THR A 155 -12.88 -7.18 18.34
CA THR A 155 -11.88 -6.11 18.25
C THR A 155 -11.12 -6.26 16.95
N GLY A 156 -11.33 -5.36 16.01
CA GLY A 156 -10.66 -5.35 14.72
C GLY A 156 -9.14 -5.33 14.87
N TYR A 157 -8.43 -5.74 13.85
CA TYR A 157 -6.96 -5.82 13.85
C TYR A 157 -6.27 -4.51 14.30
N VAL A 158 -6.78 -3.36 13.85
CA VAL A 158 -6.24 -2.04 14.24
C VAL A 158 -6.42 -1.78 15.73
N ALA A 159 -7.57 -2.17 16.30
CA ALA A 159 -7.82 -2.03 17.74
C ALA A 159 -6.86 -2.90 18.57
N GLN A 160 -6.58 -4.14 18.12
CA GLN A 160 -5.59 -5.01 18.77
C GLN A 160 -4.19 -4.40 18.75
N VAL A 161 -3.77 -3.85 17.60
CA VAL A 161 -2.46 -3.20 17.46
C VAL A 161 -2.36 -1.98 18.37
N LYS A 162 -3.42 -1.15 18.45
CA LYS A 162 -3.50 0.01 19.37
C LYS A 162 -3.48 -0.44 20.83
N GLY A 163 -4.22 -1.49 21.19
CA GLY A 163 -4.26 -2.03 22.55
C GLY A 163 -2.90 -2.53 23.03
N ARG A 164 -2.16 -3.28 22.21
CA ARG A 164 -0.79 -3.70 22.53
C ARG A 164 0.14 -2.51 22.77
N TYR A 165 0.01 -1.47 21.98
CA TYR A 165 0.81 -0.26 22.13
C TYR A 165 0.49 0.48 23.42
N GLN A 166 -0.78 0.52 23.82
CA GLN A 166 -1.18 1.13 25.08
C GLN A 166 -0.57 0.39 26.27
N ILE A 167 -0.60 -0.94 26.28
CA ILE A 167 0.04 -1.77 27.32
C ILE A 167 1.55 -1.51 27.38
N LEU A 168 2.21 -1.35 26.23
CA LEU A 168 3.64 -1.05 26.16
C LEU A 168 3.95 0.32 26.81
N LYS A 169 3.11 1.33 26.53
CA LYS A 169 3.22 2.66 27.17
C LYS A 169 3.03 2.64 28.67
N GLU A 170 2.03 1.93 29.15
CA GLU A 170 1.77 1.76 30.58
C GLU A 170 2.95 1.12 31.33
N LYS A 171 3.65 0.19 30.69
CA LYS A 171 4.86 -0.41 31.20
C LYS A 171 6.11 0.48 31.08
N GLY A 172 6.04 1.59 30.35
CA GLY A 172 7.18 2.49 30.08
C GLY A 172 8.31 1.86 29.28
N LEU A 173 8.05 0.72 28.58
CA LEU A 173 9.03 -0.02 27.84
C LEU A 173 9.06 0.37 26.36
N THR A 174 10.25 0.30 25.75
CA THR A 174 10.38 0.30 24.31
C THR A 174 10.07 -1.08 23.71
N ILE A 175 9.84 -1.14 22.41
CA ILE A 175 9.63 -2.43 21.70
C ILE A 175 10.82 -3.35 21.87
N GLY A 176 12.06 -2.81 21.81
CA GLY A 176 13.28 -3.59 22.02
C GLY A 176 13.36 -4.19 23.42
N GLN A 177 13.08 -3.38 24.46
CA GLN A 177 13.06 -3.85 25.85
C GLN A 177 11.99 -4.90 26.08
N HIS A 178 10.79 -4.71 25.53
CA HIS A 178 9.71 -5.68 25.64
C HIS A 178 10.07 -7.01 24.97
N PHE A 179 10.53 -6.98 23.72
CA PHE A 179 10.86 -8.23 23.02
C PHE A 179 12.09 -8.94 23.57
N ALA A 180 13.09 -8.21 24.06
CA ALA A 180 14.23 -8.82 24.75
C ALA A 180 13.78 -9.56 26.02
N GLY A 181 12.91 -8.94 26.83
CA GLY A 181 12.34 -9.54 28.03
C GLY A 181 11.51 -10.80 27.73
N GLU A 182 10.59 -10.71 26.76
CA GLU A 182 9.75 -11.83 26.36
C GLU A 182 10.56 -12.99 25.77
N LEU A 183 11.57 -12.72 24.94
CA LEU A 183 12.43 -13.77 24.38
C LEU A 183 13.24 -14.46 25.48
N ARG A 184 13.79 -13.69 26.43
CA ARG A 184 14.56 -14.24 27.56
C ARG A 184 13.68 -15.11 28.46
N ALA A 185 12.47 -14.66 28.78
CA ALA A 185 11.51 -15.38 29.59
C ALA A 185 11.00 -16.68 28.92
N ASN A 186 10.95 -16.72 27.59
CA ASN A 186 10.41 -17.83 26.81
C ASN A 186 11.49 -18.61 26.03
N GLN A 187 12.74 -18.50 26.47
CA GLN A 187 13.87 -19.24 25.91
C GLN A 187 13.85 -20.69 26.50
N GLN A 188 14.00 -21.66 25.61
CA GLN A 188 14.12 -23.06 25.98
C GLN A 188 15.34 -23.69 25.30
N THR A 189 16.02 -24.56 26.02
CA THR A 189 17.18 -25.31 25.53
C THR A 189 16.80 -26.75 25.27
N ALA A 190 17.06 -27.24 24.06
CA ALA A 190 16.85 -28.61 23.65
C ALA A 190 18.17 -29.18 23.10
N PRO A 191 18.32 -30.52 22.94
CA PRO A 191 19.54 -31.13 22.39
C PRO A 191 19.95 -30.60 21.02
N ARG A 192 19.00 -30.03 20.26
CA ARG A 192 19.23 -29.44 18.91
C ARG A 192 19.52 -27.94 18.92
N GLY A 193 19.61 -27.32 20.11
CA GLY A 193 19.88 -25.88 20.25
C GLY A 193 18.80 -25.14 21.03
N THR A 194 18.99 -23.82 21.10
CA THR A 194 18.07 -22.92 21.80
C THR A 194 16.95 -22.49 20.87
N TYR A 195 15.71 -22.52 21.35
CA TYR A 195 14.54 -22.03 20.64
C TYR A 195 13.66 -21.16 21.55
N TYR A 196 12.76 -20.38 20.90
CA TYR A 196 11.88 -19.44 21.61
C TYR A 196 10.42 -19.80 21.32
N THR A 197 9.62 -19.95 22.38
CA THR A 197 8.17 -20.20 22.27
C THR A 197 7.40 -18.94 21.93
N TYR A 198 7.95 -17.77 22.28
CA TYR A 198 7.36 -16.47 21.94
C TYR A 198 7.58 -16.08 20.46
N ARG A 199 6.49 -15.83 19.73
CA ARG A 199 6.53 -15.54 18.30
C ARG A 199 6.43 -14.05 18.04
N ILE A 200 7.56 -13.37 17.86
CA ILE A 200 7.63 -11.92 17.55
C ILE A 200 6.86 -11.57 16.27
N LYS A 201 6.80 -12.46 15.26
CA LYS A 201 6.13 -12.20 13.99
C LYS A 201 4.63 -11.94 14.14
N GLU A 202 4.00 -12.46 15.16
CA GLU A 202 2.59 -12.30 15.47
C GLU A 202 2.31 -11.03 16.27
N GLN A 203 3.35 -10.38 16.78
CA GLN A 203 3.26 -9.18 17.60
C GLN A 203 3.52 -7.92 16.73
N VAL A 204 2.45 -7.34 16.22
CA VAL A 204 2.54 -6.13 15.40
C VAL A 204 2.25 -4.90 16.26
N TYR A 205 3.12 -3.89 16.13
CA TYR A 205 3.00 -2.58 16.76
C TYR A 205 2.82 -1.48 15.71
N PRO A 206 2.18 -0.36 16.07
CA PRO A 206 2.02 0.77 15.16
C PRO A 206 3.37 1.44 14.93
N ARG A 207 3.45 2.23 13.87
CA ARG A 207 4.70 2.93 13.50
C ARG A 207 5.15 3.94 14.55
N GLU A 208 4.21 4.56 15.22
CA GLU A 208 4.42 5.52 16.30
C GLU A 208 5.29 4.93 17.41
N ALA A 209 5.04 3.67 17.80
CA ALA A 209 5.84 2.97 18.80
C ALA A 209 7.32 2.79 18.39
N TYR A 210 7.58 2.57 17.10
CA TYR A 210 8.95 2.47 16.57
C TYR A 210 9.62 3.83 16.43
N ILE A 211 8.85 4.90 16.20
CA ILE A 211 9.37 6.28 16.19
C ILE A 211 9.76 6.69 17.61
N GLU A 212 8.90 6.45 18.60
CA GLU A 212 9.19 6.75 20.02
C GLU A 212 10.43 6.00 20.50
N GLU A 213 10.57 4.72 20.13
CA GLU A 213 11.76 3.95 20.45
C GLU A 213 13.02 4.51 19.77
N TYR A 214 12.93 4.89 18.50
CA TYR A 214 14.03 5.55 17.78
C TYR A 214 14.45 6.83 18.49
N ASP A 215 13.49 7.67 18.84
CA ASP A 215 13.74 8.95 19.50
C ASP A 215 14.39 8.74 20.88
N ARG A 216 13.93 7.73 21.65
CA ARG A 216 14.52 7.37 22.94
C ARG A 216 15.96 6.86 22.78
N ILE A 217 16.22 5.98 21.83
CA ILE A 217 17.57 5.48 21.53
C ILE A 217 18.51 6.65 21.19
N MET A 218 18.07 7.54 20.29
CA MET A 218 18.89 8.69 19.89
C MET A 218 19.12 9.66 21.03
N ALA A 219 18.13 9.91 21.87
CA ALA A 219 18.28 10.76 23.06
C ALA A 219 19.30 10.20 24.04
N VAL A 220 19.25 8.87 24.32
CA VAL A 220 20.20 8.21 25.21
C VAL A 220 21.61 8.23 24.64
N GLN A 221 21.78 7.84 23.37
CA GLN A 221 23.11 7.73 22.77
C GLN A 221 23.74 9.07 22.44
N ARG A 222 22.95 10.14 22.25
CA ARG A 222 23.44 11.51 22.06
C ARG A 222 24.24 12.01 23.26
N VAL A 223 23.94 11.54 24.47
CA VAL A 223 24.70 11.91 25.68
C VAL A 223 26.18 11.48 25.56
N PHE A 224 26.42 10.34 24.90
CA PHE A 224 27.76 9.79 24.71
C PHE A 224 28.44 10.29 23.43
N TYR A 225 27.64 10.70 22.41
CA TYR A 225 28.13 11.13 21.10
C TYR A 225 27.52 12.46 20.67
N PRO A 226 27.65 13.56 21.45
CA PRO A 226 26.96 14.82 21.21
C PRO A 226 27.35 15.50 19.89
N GLU A 227 28.63 15.40 19.52
CA GLU A 227 29.14 16.03 18.29
C GLU A 227 28.68 15.30 17.02
N LEU A 228 28.50 13.97 17.10
CA LEU A 228 28.10 13.15 15.97
C LEU A 228 26.56 13.13 15.79
N LEU A 229 25.83 12.89 16.88
CA LEU A 229 24.37 12.73 16.84
C LEU A 229 23.68 14.10 16.93
N THR A 230 23.92 14.94 15.93
CA THR A 230 23.28 16.23 15.77
C THR A 230 21.79 16.08 15.39
N ASP A 231 20.98 17.11 15.66
CA ASP A 231 19.57 17.13 15.29
C ASP A 231 19.36 16.95 13.77
N ALA A 232 20.29 17.50 12.97
CA ALA A 232 20.27 17.34 11.52
C ALA A 232 20.49 15.89 11.09
N LEU A 233 21.42 15.15 11.68
CA LEU A 233 21.68 13.75 11.39
C LEU A 233 20.53 12.86 11.88
N ILE A 234 20.08 13.07 13.12
CA ILE A 234 18.94 12.34 13.71
C ILE A 234 17.70 12.52 12.84
N GLY A 235 17.34 13.75 12.49
CA GLY A 235 16.20 14.05 11.63
C GLY A 235 16.35 13.49 10.20
N ARG A 236 17.56 13.54 9.62
CA ARG A 236 17.84 12.93 8.31
C ARG A 236 17.57 11.43 8.31
N ILE A 237 18.09 10.71 9.31
CA ILE A 237 17.92 9.25 9.43
C ILE A 237 16.45 8.91 9.69
N ARG A 238 15.79 9.61 10.62
CA ARG A 238 14.41 9.39 11.03
C ARG A 238 13.43 9.66 9.88
N ASP A 239 13.36 10.90 9.40
CA ASP A 239 12.28 11.39 8.56
C ASP A 239 12.53 11.17 7.06
N ARG A 240 13.79 11.20 6.63
CA ARG A 240 14.14 11.05 5.22
C ARG A 240 14.56 9.65 4.82
N ILE A 241 14.88 8.77 5.78
CA ILE A 241 15.33 7.41 5.48
C ILE A 241 14.40 6.38 6.12
N ILE A 242 14.48 6.15 7.45
CA ILE A 242 13.81 5.02 8.10
C ILE A 242 12.29 5.13 7.98
N PHE A 243 11.72 6.25 8.42
CA PHE A 243 10.27 6.45 8.46
C PHE A 243 9.74 7.26 7.27
N TYR A 244 10.60 7.55 6.28
CA TYR A 244 10.17 8.24 5.07
C TYR A 244 8.96 7.55 4.44
N GLN A 245 7.99 8.35 4.12
CA GLN A 245 6.81 7.93 3.38
C GLN A 245 6.47 8.97 2.33
N ARG A 246 6.39 8.51 1.09
CA ARG A 246 5.94 9.36 0.00
C ARG A 246 4.54 9.90 0.31
N PRO A 247 4.31 11.21 0.30
CA PRO A 247 2.98 11.76 0.48
C PRO A 247 2.07 11.30 -0.67
N LEU A 248 0.87 10.85 -0.32
CA LEU A 248 -0.15 10.53 -1.32
C LEU A 248 -0.71 11.83 -1.86
N LYS A 249 -0.52 12.06 -3.15
CA LYS A 249 -1.14 13.18 -3.85
C LYS A 249 -2.55 12.78 -4.23
N SER A 250 -3.53 13.65 -3.97
CA SER A 250 -4.89 13.46 -4.44
C SER A 250 -4.91 13.48 -5.98
N CYS A 251 -5.52 12.47 -6.59
CA CYS A 251 -5.72 12.43 -8.03
C CYS A 251 -6.96 13.21 -8.48
N LYS A 252 -7.72 13.82 -7.55
CA LYS A 252 -8.93 14.59 -7.90
C LYS A 252 -8.64 15.76 -8.82
N GLN A 253 -7.46 16.36 -8.71
CA GLN A 253 -7.02 17.48 -9.56
C GLN A 253 -6.61 17.03 -10.97
N LEU A 254 -6.35 15.73 -11.17
CA LEU A 254 -5.98 15.18 -12.48
C LEU A 254 -7.19 14.89 -13.36
N VAL A 255 -8.40 14.95 -12.79
CA VAL A 255 -9.64 14.80 -13.56
C VAL A 255 -9.92 16.15 -14.23
N SER A 256 -9.78 16.19 -15.55
CA SER A 256 -10.01 17.41 -16.35
C SER A 256 -11.50 17.76 -16.44
N PHE A 257 -11.78 18.99 -16.80
CA PHE A 257 -13.11 19.41 -17.20
C PHE A 257 -13.46 18.83 -18.59
N CYS A 258 -14.74 18.69 -18.86
CA CYS A 258 -15.24 18.31 -20.18
C CYS A 258 -14.81 19.37 -21.19
N GLU A 259 -14.12 18.97 -22.25
CA GLU A 259 -13.62 19.89 -23.29
C GLU A 259 -14.75 20.67 -24.01
N PHE A 260 -15.94 20.06 -24.09
CA PHE A 260 -17.09 20.66 -24.78
C PHE A 260 -17.88 21.63 -23.90
N GLU A 261 -17.78 21.51 -22.58
CA GLU A 261 -18.61 22.27 -21.63
C GLU A 261 -17.79 23.15 -20.68
N LYS A 262 -16.45 23.11 -20.78
CA LYS A 262 -15.60 24.01 -20.01
C LYS A 262 -15.78 25.46 -20.45
N LYS A 263 -15.78 26.36 -19.46
CA LYS A 263 -15.80 27.82 -19.66
C LYS A 263 -14.68 28.43 -18.83
N GLU A 264 -14.12 29.50 -19.33
CA GLU A 264 -13.17 30.30 -18.58
C GLU A 264 -13.89 31.42 -17.85
N LYS A 265 -13.58 31.62 -16.59
CA LYS A 265 -14.12 32.69 -15.75
C LYS A 265 -12.96 33.42 -15.05
N VAL A 266 -12.94 34.73 -15.18
CA VAL A 266 -12.01 35.57 -14.44
C VAL A 266 -12.59 35.81 -13.04
N ILE A 267 -11.83 35.51 -12.01
CA ILE A 267 -12.17 35.80 -10.61
C ILE A 267 -11.12 36.70 -10.00
N ARG A 268 -11.54 37.60 -9.11
CA ARG A 268 -10.63 38.40 -8.30
C ARG A 268 -10.38 37.71 -6.98
N VAL A 269 -9.13 37.34 -6.72
CA VAL A 269 -8.70 36.64 -5.50
C VAL A 269 -7.79 37.58 -4.70
N LYS A 270 -8.03 37.67 -3.39
CA LYS A 270 -7.12 38.38 -2.50
C LYS A 270 -5.85 37.56 -2.35
N HIS A 271 -4.74 38.11 -2.76
CA HIS A 271 -3.43 37.51 -2.57
C HIS A 271 -2.66 38.34 -1.52
N THR A 272 -2.13 37.67 -0.51
CA THR A 272 -1.28 38.33 0.49
C THR A 272 0.18 38.13 0.09
N ASN A 273 0.88 39.23 -0.19
CA ASN A 273 2.29 39.21 -0.53
C ASN A 273 3.15 38.82 0.70
N LYS A 274 4.41 38.48 0.46
CA LYS A 274 5.36 38.13 1.52
C LYS A 274 5.54 39.21 2.59
N GLU A 275 5.14 40.43 2.29
CA GLU A 275 5.17 41.61 3.14
C GLU A 275 3.84 41.85 3.88
N GLY A 276 2.88 40.94 3.78
CA GLY A 276 1.59 41.02 4.49
C GLY A 276 0.54 41.95 3.84
N VAL A 277 0.83 42.54 2.67
CA VAL A 277 -0.10 43.40 1.94
C VAL A 277 -1.08 42.58 1.12
N GLN A 278 -2.39 42.86 1.24
CA GLN A 278 -3.44 42.20 0.47
C GLN A 278 -3.67 42.94 -0.86
N GLU A 279 -3.41 42.27 -1.96
CA GLU A 279 -3.69 42.75 -3.32
C GLU A 279 -4.78 41.90 -3.98
N LEU A 280 -5.63 42.54 -4.79
CA LEU A 280 -6.63 41.86 -5.62
C LEU A 280 -5.98 41.47 -6.96
N VAL A 281 -5.75 40.16 -7.11
CA VAL A 281 -5.18 39.59 -8.35
C VAL A 281 -6.29 38.94 -9.17
N GLU A 282 -6.40 39.27 -10.45
CA GLU A 282 -7.30 38.61 -11.37
C GLU A 282 -6.71 37.26 -11.79
N LYS A 283 -7.50 36.21 -11.58
CA LYS A 283 -7.12 34.84 -11.92
C LYS A 283 -8.17 34.22 -12.82
N THR A 284 -7.75 33.73 -13.98
CA THR A 284 -8.61 32.95 -14.85
C THR A 284 -8.71 31.50 -14.30
N ILE A 285 -9.93 31.04 -14.06
CA ILE A 285 -10.23 29.68 -13.65
C ILE A 285 -11.11 29.00 -14.69
N THR A 286 -10.88 27.72 -14.91
CA THR A 286 -11.75 26.87 -15.73
C THR A 286 -12.86 26.31 -14.85
N ILE A 287 -14.10 26.49 -15.26
CA ILE A 287 -15.32 25.96 -14.62
C ILE A 287 -16.08 25.10 -15.62
N GLY A 288 -16.84 24.14 -15.09
CA GLY A 288 -17.65 23.24 -15.91
C GLY A 288 -17.76 21.85 -15.28
N PRO A 289 -18.53 20.96 -15.88
CA PRO A 289 -18.59 19.57 -15.46
C PRO A 289 -17.25 18.88 -15.73
N LYS A 290 -16.88 17.97 -14.84
CA LYS A 290 -15.70 17.12 -15.03
C LYS A 290 -16.04 15.94 -15.94
N VAL A 291 -15.04 15.42 -16.67
CA VAL A 291 -15.19 14.19 -17.45
C VAL A 291 -15.70 13.05 -16.58
N ALA A 292 -16.56 12.19 -17.14
CA ALA A 292 -17.12 11.06 -16.42
C ALA A 292 -16.01 10.10 -15.92
N PRO A 293 -16.03 9.69 -14.65
CA PRO A 293 -15.08 8.73 -14.15
C PRO A 293 -15.30 7.35 -14.79
N LYS A 294 -14.24 6.56 -14.93
CA LYS A 294 -14.29 5.21 -15.51
C LYS A 294 -15.30 4.27 -14.81
N SER A 295 -15.63 4.55 -13.56
CA SER A 295 -16.61 3.80 -12.76
C SER A 295 -18.05 4.25 -12.98
N SER A 296 -18.29 5.33 -13.74
CA SER A 296 -19.66 5.77 -14.01
C SER A 296 -20.40 4.79 -14.93
N PRO A 297 -21.70 4.53 -14.69
CA PRO A 297 -22.49 3.64 -15.54
C PRO A 297 -22.47 4.08 -17.02
N ILE A 298 -22.57 5.37 -17.27
CA ILE A 298 -22.52 5.96 -18.65
C ILE A 298 -21.20 5.59 -19.33
N PHE A 299 -20.06 5.75 -18.65
CA PHE A 299 -18.77 5.38 -19.21
C PHE A 299 -18.68 3.89 -19.49
N GLN A 300 -19.19 3.05 -18.60
CA GLN A 300 -19.19 1.59 -18.79
C GLN A 300 -20.04 1.18 -20.00
N VAL A 301 -21.24 1.75 -20.16
CA VAL A 301 -22.10 1.53 -21.31
C VAL A 301 -21.38 1.96 -22.61
N CYS A 302 -20.77 3.14 -22.60
CA CYS A 302 -19.99 3.62 -23.76
C CYS A 302 -18.85 2.64 -24.12
N LYS A 303 -18.13 2.10 -23.14
CA LYS A 303 -17.05 1.13 -23.39
C LYS A 303 -17.56 -0.21 -23.93
N VAL A 304 -18.73 -0.64 -23.48
CA VAL A 304 -19.37 -1.84 -24.03
C VAL A 304 -19.73 -1.63 -25.50
N TRP A 305 -20.36 -0.51 -25.83
CA TRP A 305 -20.69 -0.16 -27.21
C TRP A 305 -19.46 -0.02 -28.11
N GLU A 306 -18.40 0.67 -27.63
CA GLU A 306 -17.12 0.74 -28.33
C GLU A 306 -16.54 -0.65 -28.63
N SER A 307 -16.62 -1.56 -27.65
CA SER A 307 -16.14 -2.93 -27.82
C SER A 307 -16.97 -3.70 -28.86
N ILE A 308 -18.29 -3.53 -28.86
CA ILE A 308 -19.19 -4.15 -29.84
C ILE A 308 -18.92 -3.63 -31.25
N HIS A 309 -18.78 -2.32 -31.41
CA HIS A 309 -18.47 -1.71 -32.71
C HIS A 309 -17.13 -2.12 -33.29
N ASN A 310 -16.18 -2.50 -32.43
CA ASN A 310 -14.86 -2.97 -32.87
C ASN A 310 -14.79 -4.46 -33.16
N ILE A 311 -15.90 -5.22 -33.01
CA ILE A 311 -15.96 -6.63 -33.37
C ILE A 311 -15.95 -6.75 -34.91
N ARG A 312 -14.95 -7.43 -35.43
CA ARG A 312 -14.87 -7.82 -36.84
C ARG A 312 -15.25 -9.28 -36.97
N LEU A 313 -16.26 -9.53 -37.79
CA LEU A 313 -16.65 -10.87 -38.16
C LEU A 313 -15.92 -11.25 -39.46
N TYR A 314 -15.14 -12.30 -39.42
CA TYR A 314 -14.47 -12.83 -40.58
C TYR A 314 -15.25 -14.06 -41.03
N HIS A 315 -15.58 -14.11 -42.32
CA HIS A 315 -16.09 -15.33 -42.93
C HIS A 315 -14.90 -16.25 -43.25
N PRO A 316 -14.95 -17.54 -42.90
CA PRO A 316 -13.80 -18.45 -43.09
C PRO A 316 -13.46 -18.72 -44.56
N ASP A 317 -14.35 -18.42 -45.48
CA ASP A 317 -14.21 -18.70 -46.90
C ASP A 317 -13.99 -17.48 -47.80
N VAL A 318 -13.55 -16.33 -47.24
CA VAL A 318 -13.19 -15.14 -48.00
C VAL A 318 -11.80 -14.66 -47.64
#